data_aec0dc4a7c24d019ffbce4640998db39
#
_entry.id   aec0dc4a7c24d019ffbce4640998db39
#
_cell.length_a   1.000
_cell.length_b   1.000
_cell.length_c   1.000
_cell.angle_alpha   90.00
_cell.angle_beta   90.00
_cell.angle_gamma   90.00
#
_symmetry.space_group_name_H-M   'P 1'
#
loop_
_entity.id
_entity.type
_entity.pdbx_description
1 polymer ?
#
loop_
_entity_poly.entity_id
_entity_poly.type
_entity_poly.pdbx_seq_one_letter_code
_entity_poly.pdbx_strand_id
1 'polypeptide(L)'
;MQEISLVSFSGVFALRDGVSEKEFLPRLHAFLQHFIDMGFATSYRVMRREALDGFGKTLPAFTYRGELVYPDLEREHAAYEYVKQHGEQVTSLHVAMNSMVKPDADFFLETRIA
;
A
#
# COMPACT_ATOMS: atom_id res chain seq x y z
N MET A 1 -30.08 -6.78 5.70
CA MET A 1 -29.27 -5.95 4.80
C MET A 1 -27.80 -6.12 5.15
N GLN A 2 -26.99 -6.36 4.17
CA GLN A 2 -25.59 -6.56 4.41
C GLN A 2 -24.86 -5.23 4.50
N GLU A 3 -24.16 -5.04 5.58
CA GLU A 3 -23.36 -3.85 5.76
C GLU A 3 -22.11 -3.92 4.86
N ILE A 4 -21.80 -2.81 4.20
CA ILE A 4 -20.60 -2.76 3.37
C ILE A 4 -19.45 -2.26 4.24
N SER A 5 -18.63 -3.21 4.69
CA SER A 5 -17.40 -2.91 5.40
C SER A 5 -16.24 -3.11 4.45
N LEU A 6 -15.59 -2.04 4.09
CA LEU A 6 -14.38 -2.11 3.28
C LEU A 6 -13.42 -1.05 3.77
N VAL A 7 -12.20 -1.47 4.03
CA VAL A 7 -11.15 -0.60 4.54
C VAL A 7 -9.99 -0.63 3.55
N SER A 8 -9.51 0.53 3.18
CA SER A 8 -8.38 0.69 2.28
C SER A 8 -7.21 1.31 3.03
N PHE A 9 -6.09 0.61 3.06
CA PHE A 9 -4.82 1.14 3.54
C PHE A 9 -3.96 1.48 2.34
N SER A 10 -3.64 2.75 2.15
CA SER A 10 -2.91 3.22 0.97
C SER A 10 -1.61 3.89 1.36
N GLY A 11 -0.59 3.68 0.52
CA GLY A 11 0.65 4.42 0.58
C GLY A 11 0.85 5.19 -0.72
N VAL A 12 1.25 6.44 -0.62
CA VAL A 12 1.61 7.28 -1.78
C VAL A 12 3.11 7.56 -1.72
N PHE A 13 3.78 7.41 -2.86
CA PHE A 13 5.24 7.45 -2.87
C PHE A 13 5.79 7.70 -4.28
N ALA A 14 7.09 7.97 -4.34
CA ALA A 14 7.85 8.03 -5.58
C ALA A 14 9.06 7.11 -5.45
N LEU A 15 9.57 6.64 -6.58
CA LEU A 15 10.77 5.80 -6.60
C LEU A 15 12.03 6.67 -6.52
N ARG A 16 13.08 6.12 -5.93
CA ARG A 16 14.39 6.77 -5.92
C ARG A 16 14.91 6.88 -7.35
N ASP A 17 15.74 7.87 -7.59
CA ASP A 17 16.35 8.09 -8.90
C ASP A 17 17.11 6.84 -9.34
N GLY A 18 16.95 6.47 -10.60
CA GLY A 18 17.59 5.30 -11.18
C GLY A 18 16.85 3.98 -10.97
N VAL A 19 15.77 3.98 -10.19
CA VAL A 19 14.96 2.77 -9.96
C VAL A 19 13.81 2.75 -10.97
N SER A 20 13.67 1.64 -11.71
CA SER A 20 12.59 1.47 -12.68
C SER A 20 11.38 0.78 -12.05
N GLU A 21 10.20 0.99 -12.67
CA GLU A 21 8.99 0.23 -12.31
C GLU A 21 9.23 -1.27 -12.39
N LYS A 22 9.91 -1.71 -13.44
CA LYS A 22 10.18 -3.13 -13.70
C LYS A 22 10.95 -3.78 -12.55
N GLU A 23 11.87 -3.05 -11.93
CA GLU A 23 12.62 -3.53 -10.77
C GLU A 23 11.78 -3.50 -9.50
N PHE A 24 10.97 -2.46 -9.36
CA PHE A 24 10.23 -2.20 -8.12
C PHE A 24 8.98 -3.07 -7.97
N LEU A 25 8.17 -3.22 -9.03
CA LEU A 25 6.87 -3.88 -8.97
C LEU A 25 6.91 -5.29 -8.39
N PRO A 26 7.88 -6.17 -8.74
CA PRO A 26 7.92 -7.50 -8.13
C PRO A 26 8.11 -7.47 -6.62
N ARG A 27 8.87 -6.50 -6.11
CA ARG A 27 9.10 -6.36 -4.66
C ARG A 27 7.87 -5.82 -3.94
N LEU A 28 7.18 -4.86 -4.54
CA LEU A 28 5.94 -4.36 -4.00
C LEU A 28 4.87 -5.45 -4.02
N HIS A 29 4.78 -6.21 -5.11
CA HIS A 29 3.85 -7.34 -5.22
C HIS A 29 4.10 -8.35 -4.09
N ALA A 30 5.34 -8.76 -3.87
CA ALA A 30 5.67 -9.73 -2.83
C ALA A 30 5.25 -9.23 -1.44
N PHE A 31 5.45 -7.95 -1.17
CA PHE A 31 5.08 -7.34 0.10
C PHE A 31 3.55 -7.32 0.29
N LEU A 32 2.82 -6.83 -0.70
CA LEU A 32 1.36 -6.71 -0.61
C LEU A 32 0.68 -8.08 -0.61
N GLN A 33 1.15 -9.00 -1.45
CA GLN A 33 0.60 -10.35 -1.55
C GLN A 33 0.73 -11.12 -0.23
N HIS A 34 1.77 -10.83 0.54
CA HIS A 34 1.97 -11.48 1.83
C HIS A 34 0.75 -11.29 2.75
N PHE A 35 0.17 -10.08 2.78
CA PHE A 35 -0.99 -9.80 3.62
C PHE A 35 -2.25 -10.54 3.15
N ILE A 36 -2.35 -10.80 1.85
CA ILE A 36 -3.45 -11.60 1.29
C ILE A 36 -3.24 -13.08 1.64
N ASP A 37 -2.03 -13.58 1.47
CA ASP A 37 -1.69 -14.98 1.76
C ASP A 37 -1.89 -15.31 3.24
N MET A 38 -1.66 -14.35 4.13
CA MET A 38 -1.88 -14.52 5.57
C MET A 38 -3.35 -14.37 5.97
N GLY A 39 -4.24 -14.07 5.02
CA GLY A 39 -5.67 -13.98 5.28
C GLY A 39 -6.15 -12.66 5.88
N PHE A 40 -5.31 -11.63 5.89
CA PHE A 40 -5.69 -10.31 6.41
C PHE A 40 -6.41 -9.47 5.36
N ALA A 41 -5.75 -9.21 4.24
CA ALA A 41 -6.31 -8.43 3.15
C ALA A 41 -6.98 -9.35 2.11
N THR A 42 -7.94 -8.80 1.36
CA THR A 42 -8.66 -9.52 0.33
C THR A 42 -8.11 -9.26 -1.07
N SER A 43 -7.53 -8.09 -1.28
CA SER A 43 -6.95 -7.72 -2.57
C SER A 43 -5.97 -6.58 -2.39
N TYR A 44 -5.21 -6.32 -3.44
CA TYR A 44 -4.38 -5.13 -3.51
C TYR A 44 -4.38 -4.58 -4.93
N ARG A 45 -3.98 -3.34 -5.07
CA ARG A 45 -3.72 -2.76 -6.39
C ARG A 45 -2.64 -1.69 -6.27
N VAL A 46 -1.98 -1.44 -7.39
CA VAL A 46 -0.96 -0.39 -7.51
C VAL A 46 -1.39 0.51 -8.65
N MET A 47 -1.40 1.80 -8.37
CA MET A 47 -1.81 2.82 -9.35
C MET A 47 -0.62 3.73 -9.63
N ARG A 48 -0.44 4.08 -10.90
CA ARG A 48 0.49 5.12 -11.30
C ARG A 48 -0.31 6.39 -11.57
N ARG A 49 0.15 7.49 -10.99
CA ARG A 49 -0.49 8.79 -11.19
C ARG A 49 -0.17 9.32 -12.58
N GLU A 50 -1.20 9.64 -13.31
CA GLU A 50 -1.07 10.25 -14.63
C GLU A 50 -1.32 11.75 -14.53
N ALA A 51 -0.67 12.51 -15.40
CA ALA A 51 -0.88 13.95 -15.47
C ALA A 51 -2.28 14.25 -16.02
N LEU A 52 -2.96 15.20 -15.39
CA LEU A 52 -4.26 15.68 -15.86
C LEU A 52 -4.23 17.20 -15.89
N ASP A 53 -4.36 17.77 -17.08
CA ASP A 53 -4.24 19.22 -17.27
C ASP A 53 -5.29 19.97 -16.45
N GLY A 54 -4.82 20.96 -15.69
CA GLY A 54 -5.69 21.77 -14.83
C GLY A 54 -6.04 21.18 -13.48
N PHE A 55 -5.60 19.94 -13.20
CA PHE A 55 -5.97 19.26 -11.95
C PHE A 55 -4.73 18.73 -11.24
N GLY A 56 -4.88 18.45 -9.95
CA GLY A 56 -3.84 17.82 -9.14
C GLY A 56 -2.67 18.71 -8.75
N LYS A 57 -2.72 20.00 -9.03
CA LYS A 57 -1.59 20.92 -8.81
C LYS A 57 -1.25 21.14 -7.35
N THR A 58 -2.24 20.97 -6.46
CA THR A 58 -2.07 21.18 -5.03
C THR A 58 -1.82 19.89 -4.25
N LEU A 59 -1.84 18.75 -4.94
CA LEU A 59 -1.57 17.48 -4.30
C LEU A 59 -0.08 17.32 -4.03
N PRO A 60 0.29 16.57 -2.96
CA PRO A 60 1.68 16.22 -2.73
C PRO A 60 2.29 15.54 -3.95
N ALA A 61 3.59 15.74 -4.13
CA ALA A 61 4.31 15.12 -5.25
C ALA A 61 4.49 13.62 -4.97
N PHE A 62 3.78 12.79 -5.72
CA PHE A 62 3.97 11.34 -5.70
C PHE A 62 3.65 10.79 -7.08
N THR A 63 4.19 9.62 -7.39
CA THR A 63 3.98 8.96 -8.68
C THR A 63 3.10 7.72 -8.54
N TYR A 64 3.14 7.05 -7.40
CA TYR A 64 2.47 5.78 -7.20
C TYR A 64 1.61 5.77 -5.96
N ARG A 65 0.55 4.96 -6.00
CA ARG A 65 -0.26 4.62 -4.84
C ARG A 65 -0.42 3.10 -4.78
N GLY A 66 0.01 2.51 -3.67
CA GLY A 66 -0.23 1.10 -3.38
C GLY A 66 -1.37 0.99 -2.38
N GLU A 67 -2.28 0.05 -2.59
CA GLU A 67 -3.48 -0.11 -1.76
C GLU A 67 -3.64 -1.56 -1.34
N LEU A 68 -3.86 -1.77 -0.04
CA LEU A 68 -4.35 -3.04 0.50
C LEU A 68 -5.80 -2.87 0.91
N VAL A 69 -6.65 -3.78 0.48
CA VAL A 69 -8.08 -3.76 0.79
C VAL A 69 -8.37 -4.84 1.83
N TYR A 70 -8.96 -4.42 2.96
CA TYR A 70 -9.37 -5.29 4.06
C TYR A 70 -10.89 -5.35 4.12
N PRO A 71 -11.46 -6.48 4.59
CA PRO A 71 -12.92 -6.58 4.69
C PRO A 71 -13.51 -5.67 5.77
N ASP A 72 -12.73 -5.35 6.81
CA ASP A 72 -13.18 -4.51 7.91
C ASP A 72 -11.97 -3.98 8.71
N LEU A 73 -12.23 -3.07 9.65
CA LEU A 73 -11.20 -2.49 10.53
C LEU A 73 -10.57 -3.52 11.45
N GLU A 74 -11.33 -4.51 11.89
CA GLU A 74 -10.81 -5.56 12.76
C GLU A 74 -9.69 -6.34 12.07
N ARG A 75 -9.87 -6.66 10.78
CA ARG A 75 -8.88 -7.38 10.00
C ARG A 75 -7.64 -6.53 9.75
N GLU A 76 -7.83 -5.25 9.48
CA GLU A 76 -6.72 -4.32 9.32
C GLU A 76 -5.90 -4.20 10.61
N HIS A 77 -6.57 -4.03 11.75
CA HIS A 77 -5.90 -3.96 13.05
C HIS A 77 -5.17 -5.25 13.38
N ALA A 78 -5.74 -6.40 13.02
CA ALA A 78 -5.09 -7.70 13.19
C ALA A 78 -3.80 -7.79 12.36
N ALA A 79 -3.82 -7.27 11.14
CA ALA A 79 -2.62 -7.21 10.30
C ALA A 79 -1.53 -6.34 10.92
N TYR A 80 -1.90 -5.19 11.46
CA TYR A 80 -0.98 -4.28 12.13
C TYR A 80 -0.33 -4.95 13.35
N GLU A 81 -1.14 -5.63 14.17
CA GLU A 81 -0.63 -6.35 15.34
C GLU A 81 0.28 -7.51 14.93
N TYR A 82 -0.05 -8.21 13.84
CA TYR A 82 0.79 -9.27 13.30
C TYR A 82 2.19 -8.72 12.93
N VAL A 83 2.24 -7.59 12.26
CA VAL A 83 3.51 -6.95 11.88
C VAL A 83 4.34 -6.61 13.11
N LYS A 84 3.70 -6.11 14.17
CA LYS A 84 4.40 -5.77 15.41
C LYS A 84 4.97 -7.00 16.13
N GLN A 85 4.28 -8.13 16.09
CA GLN A 85 4.63 -9.33 16.86
C GLN A 85 5.51 -10.30 16.09
N HIS A 86 5.36 -10.36 14.75
CA HIS A 86 6.01 -11.36 13.90
C HIS A 86 6.74 -10.70 12.74
N GLY A 87 7.45 -9.63 13.04
CA GLY A 87 7.94 -8.69 12.04
C GLY A 87 9.08 -9.15 11.14
N GLU A 88 9.82 -10.23 11.47
CA GLU A 88 11.03 -10.56 10.70
C GLU A 88 10.77 -10.79 9.22
N GLN A 89 9.80 -11.62 8.88
CA GLN A 89 9.47 -11.92 7.48
C GLN A 89 8.91 -10.69 6.78
N VAL A 90 7.99 -9.99 7.44
CA VAL A 90 7.41 -8.75 6.90
C VAL A 90 8.48 -7.67 6.76
N THR A 91 9.39 -7.58 7.72
CA THR A 91 10.49 -6.62 7.68
C THR A 91 11.39 -6.84 6.46
N SER A 92 11.74 -8.09 6.16
CA SER A 92 12.54 -8.41 4.97
C SER A 92 11.88 -7.95 3.69
N LEU A 93 10.59 -8.26 3.52
CA LEU A 93 9.82 -7.83 2.35
C LEU A 93 9.70 -6.31 2.28
N HIS A 94 9.44 -5.69 3.42
CA HIS A 94 9.31 -4.23 3.52
C HIS A 94 10.63 -3.54 3.18
N VAL A 95 11.74 -4.00 3.71
CA VAL A 95 13.06 -3.42 3.41
C VAL A 95 13.40 -3.55 1.93
N ALA A 96 13.15 -4.71 1.34
CA ALA A 96 13.41 -4.95 -0.08
C ALA A 96 12.64 -3.96 -0.97
N MET A 97 11.40 -3.68 -0.63
CA MET A 97 10.55 -2.73 -1.34
C MET A 97 10.92 -1.29 -0.99
N ASN A 98 11.01 -0.98 0.30
CA ASN A 98 11.17 0.39 0.79
C ASN A 98 12.55 0.99 0.44
N SER A 99 13.56 0.16 0.23
CA SER A 99 14.89 0.63 -0.20
C SER A 99 14.86 1.33 -1.56
N MET A 100 13.83 1.10 -2.35
CA MET A 100 13.65 1.69 -3.68
C MET A 100 12.76 2.93 -3.68
N VAL A 101 12.19 3.30 -2.53
CA VAL A 101 11.21 4.37 -2.40
C VAL A 101 11.85 5.59 -1.75
N LYS A 102 11.48 6.77 -2.22
CA LYS A 102 11.90 8.04 -1.60
C LYS A 102 11.34 8.16 -0.18
N PRO A 103 12.07 8.84 0.74
CA PRO A 103 11.69 8.88 2.15
C PRO A 103 10.45 9.72 2.47
N ASP A 104 9.87 10.42 1.50
CA ASP A 104 8.67 11.23 1.67
C ASP A 104 7.36 10.46 1.44
N ALA A 105 7.41 9.14 1.46
CA ALA A 105 6.20 8.30 1.39
C ALA A 105 5.25 8.61 2.54
N ASP A 106 3.96 8.60 2.26
CA ASP A 106 2.92 8.83 3.25
C ASP A 106 1.84 7.77 3.16
N PHE A 107 1.11 7.56 4.26
CA PHE A 107 0.14 6.47 4.37
C PHE A 107 -1.15 6.97 4.99
N PHE A 108 -2.27 6.36 4.59
CA PHE A 108 -3.56 6.70 5.15
C PHE A 108 -4.53 5.52 5.10
N LEU A 109 -5.52 5.59 5.97
CA LEU A 109 -6.54 4.57 6.11
C LEU A 109 -7.89 5.19 5.81
N GLU A 110 -8.68 4.54 4.95
CA GLU A 110 -9.99 4.99 4.57
C GLU A 110 -11.01 3.87 4.77
N THR A 111 -12.22 4.24 5.19
CA THR A 111 -13.34 3.31 5.26
C THR A 111 -14.38 3.71 4.22
N ARG A 112 -14.99 2.72 3.61
CA ARG A 112 -16.04 2.97 2.63
C ARG A 112 -17.33 3.40 3.33
N ILE A 113 -17.91 4.51 2.89
CA ILE A 113 -19.15 5.04 3.45
C ILE A 113 -20.32 5.03 2.46
N ALA A 114 -20.04 4.67 1.21
CA ALA A 114 -21.11 4.62 0.19
C ALA A 114 -20.82 3.56 -0.86
#